data_0d800f7483f3317a8b82459d2c184303
#
_entry.id   0d800f7483f3317a8b82459d2c184303
#
_cell.length_a   1.000
_cell.length_b   1.000
_cell.length_c   1.000
_cell.angle_alpha   90.00
_cell.angle_beta   90.00
_cell.angle_gamma   90.00
#
_symmetry.space_group_name_H-M   'P 1'
#
loop_
_entity.id
_entity.type
_entity.pdbx_description
1 polymer ?
#
loop_
_entity_poly.entity_id
_entity_poly.type
_entity_poly.pdbx_seq_one_letter_code
_entity_poly.pdbx_strand_id
1 'polypeptide(L)'
;MIGIITGDIISSRKLSSKIWMDDFKQLLNTFGENPTEWEIYRGDEFQLEVKNPEDILMIAFQIKSYFKTLKLDVRMSIGFGDLTYKATKISESNGTAFSRSGE
;
A
#
# COMPACT_ATOMS: atom_id res chain seq x y z
N MET A 1 -8.80 15.36 -4.01
CA MET A 1 -7.71 14.94 -3.09
C MET A 1 -7.71 13.43 -2.98
N ILE A 2 -6.54 12.82 -2.99
CA ILE A 2 -6.36 11.39 -2.79
C ILE A 2 -5.40 11.15 -1.63
N GLY A 3 -5.40 9.93 -1.12
CA GLY A 3 -4.40 9.47 -0.17
C GLY A 3 -3.52 8.39 -0.77
N ILE A 4 -2.27 8.32 -0.33
CA ILE A 4 -1.35 7.25 -0.73
C ILE A 4 -0.79 6.60 0.52
N ILE A 5 -0.84 5.27 0.55
CA ILE A 5 -0.15 4.48 1.57
C ILE A 5 1.08 3.86 0.92
N THR A 6 2.24 4.15 1.49
CA THR A 6 3.49 3.47 1.12
C THR A 6 3.92 2.65 2.33
N GLY A 7 4.20 1.37 2.12
CA GLY A 7 4.51 0.50 3.25
C GLY A 7 5.61 -0.51 2.94
N ASP A 8 6.21 -1.02 4.01
CA ASP A 8 7.14 -2.14 3.93
C ASP A 8 6.86 -3.12 5.05
N ILE A 9 6.99 -4.41 4.73
CA ILE A 9 6.72 -5.48 5.69
C ILE A 9 7.98 -5.72 6.52
N ILE A 10 7.85 -5.56 7.84
CA ILE A 10 8.95 -5.70 8.77
C ILE A 10 9.06 -7.18 9.14
N SER A 11 10.30 -7.67 9.19
CA SER A 11 10.59 -9.06 9.56
C SER A 11 10.06 -10.07 8.54
N SER A 12 9.88 -9.65 7.28
CA SER A 12 9.37 -10.51 6.21
C SER A 12 10.22 -11.76 6.00
N ARG A 13 11.49 -11.73 6.42
CA ARG A 13 12.39 -12.88 6.31
C ARG A 13 12.06 -14.02 7.28
N LYS A 14 11.28 -13.73 8.33
CA LYS A 14 10.89 -14.76 9.32
C LYS A 14 9.84 -15.69 8.77
N LEU A 15 9.11 -15.26 7.74
CA LEU A 15 8.03 -16.03 7.14
C LEU A 15 8.17 -15.91 5.62
N SER A 16 8.11 -17.04 4.91
CA SER A 16 8.22 -17.03 3.46
C SER A 16 7.09 -16.20 2.84
N SER A 17 7.41 -15.36 1.87
CA SER A 17 6.41 -14.57 1.16
C SER A 17 5.38 -15.44 0.46
N LYS A 18 5.71 -16.68 0.13
CA LYS A 18 4.76 -17.63 -0.46
C LYS A 18 3.56 -17.90 0.45
N ILE A 19 3.73 -17.72 1.77
CA ILE A 19 2.66 -17.99 2.73
C ILE A 19 1.65 -16.85 2.75
N TRP A 20 2.09 -15.60 2.61
CA TRP A 20 1.20 -14.45 2.81
C TRP A 20 0.96 -13.61 1.55
N MET A 21 1.77 -13.77 0.52
CA MET A 21 1.72 -12.86 -0.64
C MET A 21 0.38 -12.90 -1.38
N ASP A 22 -0.14 -14.09 -1.65
CA ASP A 22 -1.39 -14.22 -2.41
C ASP A 22 -2.57 -13.64 -1.66
N ASP A 23 -2.65 -13.90 -0.36
CA ASP A 23 -3.72 -13.35 0.49
C ASP A 23 -3.60 -11.83 0.61
N PHE A 24 -2.38 -11.31 0.68
CA PHE A 24 -2.14 -9.87 0.72
C PHE A 24 -2.59 -9.21 -0.59
N LYS A 25 -2.28 -9.82 -1.72
CA LYS A 25 -2.75 -9.32 -3.02
C LYS A 25 -4.26 -9.28 -3.10
N GLN A 26 -4.94 -10.31 -2.59
CA GLN A 26 -6.39 -10.33 -2.55
C GLN A 26 -6.94 -9.21 -1.65
N LEU A 27 -6.31 -8.97 -0.51
CA LEU A 27 -6.69 -7.87 0.36
C LEU A 27 -6.54 -6.53 -0.37
N LEU A 28 -5.41 -6.29 -1.03
CA LEU A 28 -5.20 -5.06 -1.79
C LEU A 28 -6.22 -4.89 -2.92
N ASN A 29 -6.63 -5.98 -3.55
CA ASN A 29 -7.64 -5.94 -4.61
C ASN A 29 -9.00 -5.46 -4.10
N THR A 30 -9.29 -5.61 -2.82
CA THR A 30 -10.53 -5.06 -2.26
C THR A 30 -10.50 -3.54 -2.18
N PHE A 31 -9.31 -2.93 -2.23
CA PHE A 31 -9.14 -1.48 -2.11
C PHE A 31 -8.89 -0.79 -3.45
N GLY A 32 -8.37 -1.51 -4.44
CA GLY A 32 -8.07 -0.92 -5.74
C GLY A 32 -7.55 -1.96 -6.73
N GLU A 33 -7.20 -1.52 -7.93
CA GLU A 33 -6.75 -2.39 -9.01
C GLU A 33 -5.24 -2.33 -9.19
N ASN A 34 -4.63 -3.47 -9.46
CA ASN A 34 -3.22 -3.58 -9.83
C ASN A 34 -3.09 -3.48 -11.35
N PRO A 35 -2.13 -2.76 -11.90
CA PRO A 35 -1.10 -1.96 -11.20
C PRO A 35 -1.42 -0.46 -11.13
N THR A 36 -2.66 -0.05 -11.46
CA THR A 36 -3.01 1.37 -11.53
C THR A 36 -3.20 2.00 -10.16
N GLU A 37 -3.69 1.24 -9.19
CA GLU A 37 -4.02 1.76 -7.86
C GLU A 37 -3.17 1.15 -6.75
N TRP A 38 -2.61 -0.04 -6.98
CA TRP A 38 -1.63 -0.59 -6.05
C TRP A 38 -0.58 -1.41 -6.77
N GLU A 39 0.57 -1.53 -6.14
CA GLU A 39 1.69 -2.30 -6.66
C GLU A 39 2.55 -2.79 -5.50
N ILE A 40 3.09 -4.01 -5.63
CA ILE A 40 4.08 -4.55 -4.70
C ILE A 40 5.40 -4.61 -5.46
N TYR A 41 6.45 -4.08 -4.85
CA TYR A 41 7.78 -4.10 -5.46
C TYR A 41 8.82 -4.48 -4.42
N ARG A 42 9.94 -5.06 -4.90
CA ARG A 42 11.04 -5.54 -4.06
C ARG A 42 10.61 -6.62 -3.06
N GLY A 43 9.46 -7.25 -3.28
CA GLY A 43 8.99 -8.36 -2.46
C GLY A 43 8.34 -8.00 -1.15
N ASP A 44 8.75 -6.90 -0.51
CA ASP A 44 8.25 -6.51 0.80
C ASP A 44 7.84 -5.05 0.90
N GLU A 45 7.80 -4.34 -0.22
CA GLU A 45 7.33 -2.96 -0.28
C GLU A 45 6.07 -2.87 -1.13
N PHE A 46 5.16 -1.96 -0.76
CA PHE A 46 3.94 -1.75 -1.53
C PHE A 46 3.52 -0.29 -1.52
N GLN A 47 2.69 0.06 -2.50
CA GLN A 47 2.10 1.38 -2.60
C GLN A 47 0.63 1.23 -3.00
N LEU A 48 -0.25 1.99 -2.36
CA LEU A 48 -1.69 1.93 -2.58
C LEU A 48 -2.27 3.34 -2.65
N GLU A 49 -3.00 3.63 -3.73
CA GLU A 49 -3.78 4.86 -3.87
C GLU A 49 -5.15 4.66 -3.25
N VAL A 50 -5.57 5.61 -2.42
CA VAL A 50 -6.89 5.61 -1.79
C VAL A 50 -7.64 6.84 -2.28
N LYS A 51 -8.67 6.63 -3.10
CA LYS A 51 -9.42 7.72 -3.73
C LYS A 51 -10.21 8.54 -2.71
N ASN A 52 -10.74 7.88 -1.68
CA ASN A 52 -11.44 8.55 -0.60
C ASN A 52 -10.51 8.65 0.62
N PRO A 53 -9.91 9.84 0.85
CA PRO A 53 -8.94 9.97 1.94
C PRO A 53 -9.51 9.65 3.31
N GLU A 54 -10.82 9.79 3.49
CA GLU A 54 -11.48 9.47 4.75
C GLU A 54 -11.42 7.99 5.12
N ASP A 55 -11.20 7.11 4.13
CA ASP A 55 -11.12 5.67 4.35
C ASP A 55 -9.70 5.20 4.67
N ILE A 56 -8.72 6.08 4.58
CA ILE A 56 -7.32 5.66 4.59
C ILE A 56 -6.87 5.04 5.92
N LEU A 57 -7.38 5.56 7.03
CA LEU A 57 -7.01 5.01 8.35
C LEU A 57 -7.62 3.62 8.55
N MET A 58 -8.84 3.40 8.08
CA MET A 58 -9.48 2.09 8.15
C MET A 58 -8.71 1.08 7.30
N ILE A 59 -8.33 1.48 6.10
CA ILE A 59 -7.56 0.62 5.19
C ILE A 59 -6.20 0.28 5.80
N ALA A 60 -5.50 1.29 6.33
CA ALA A 60 -4.21 1.07 6.97
C ALA A 60 -4.34 0.12 8.17
N PHE A 61 -5.41 0.27 8.96
CA PHE A 61 -5.68 -0.61 10.09
C PHE A 61 -5.92 -2.05 9.63
N GLN A 62 -6.67 -2.26 8.55
CA GLN A 62 -6.93 -3.59 8.01
C GLN A 62 -5.63 -4.25 7.52
N ILE A 63 -4.77 -3.50 6.86
CA ILE A 63 -3.47 -4.02 6.41
C ILE A 63 -2.61 -4.41 7.61
N LYS A 64 -2.55 -3.55 8.61
CA LYS A 64 -1.77 -3.83 9.82
C LYS A 64 -2.30 -5.05 10.56
N SER A 65 -3.62 -5.16 10.69
CA SER A 65 -4.26 -6.29 11.35
C SER A 65 -3.97 -7.60 10.63
N TYR A 66 -3.97 -7.59 9.31
CA TYR A 66 -3.64 -8.78 8.52
C TYR A 66 -2.25 -9.30 8.88
N PHE A 67 -1.24 -8.41 8.85
CA PHE A 67 0.12 -8.84 9.17
C PHE A 67 0.30 -9.24 10.63
N LYS A 68 -0.45 -8.63 11.54
CA LYS A 68 -0.43 -9.04 12.95
C LYS A 68 -0.88 -10.49 13.12
N THR A 69 -1.86 -10.96 12.35
CA THR A 69 -2.30 -12.36 12.42
C THR A 69 -1.18 -13.33 12.05
N LEU A 70 -0.20 -12.87 11.27
CA LEU A 70 0.96 -13.66 10.87
C LEU A 70 2.17 -13.44 11.78
N LYS A 71 2.01 -12.64 12.85
CA LYS A 71 3.10 -12.22 13.73
C LYS A 71 4.19 -11.45 12.99
N LEU A 72 3.80 -10.78 11.93
CA LEU A 72 4.63 -9.83 11.20
C LEU A 72 4.15 -8.43 11.50
N ASP A 73 4.92 -7.44 11.12
CA ASP A 73 4.50 -6.05 11.22
C ASP A 73 4.67 -5.37 9.88
N VAL A 74 4.04 -4.22 9.74
CA VAL A 74 4.13 -3.41 8.53
C VAL A 74 4.31 -1.96 8.96
N ARG A 75 5.25 -1.29 8.31
CA ARG A 75 5.50 0.13 8.54
C ARG A 75 4.91 0.87 7.35
N MET A 76 4.05 1.86 7.64
CA MET A 76 3.34 2.59 6.60
C MET A 76 3.51 4.08 6.76
N SER A 77 3.66 4.76 5.62
CA SER A 77 3.60 6.22 5.53
C SER A 77 2.36 6.59 4.74
N ILE A 78 1.68 7.65 5.16
CA ILE A 78 0.46 8.12 4.53
C ILE A 78 0.68 9.55 4.05
N GLY A 79 0.36 9.80 2.78
CA GLY A 79 0.41 11.13 2.21
C GLY A 79 -0.92 11.51 1.60
N PHE A 80 -1.29 12.78 1.69
CA PHE A 80 -2.50 13.32 1.08
C PHE A 80 -2.11 14.43 0.11
N GLY A 81 -2.83 14.55 -0.98
CA GLY A 81 -2.59 15.61 -1.96
C GLY A 81 -3.40 15.41 -3.22
N ASP A 82 -3.04 16.19 -4.23
CA ASP A 82 -3.70 16.12 -5.53
C ASP A 82 -2.89 15.23 -6.47
N LEU A 83 -3.61 14.58 -7.38
CA LEU A 83 -3.01 13.77 -8.42
C LEU A 83 -2.71 14.68 -9.61
N THR A 84 -1.43 14.83 -9.97
CA THR A 84 -1.00 15.64 -11.11
C THR A 84 -0.75 14.81 -12.36
N TYR A 85 -0.42 13.53 -12.19
CA TYR A 85 -0.18 12.61 -13.29
C TYR A 85 -0.53 11.20 -12.86
N LYS A 86 -1.37 10.53 -13.68
CA LYS A 86 -1.75 9.14 -13.43
C LYS A 86 -1.18 8.26 -14.53
N ALA A 87 -0.23 7.42 -14.17
CA ALA A 87 0.36 6.45 -15.09
C ALA A 87 -0.37 5.12 -15.02
N THR A 88 -0.04 4.21 -15.96
CA THR A 88 -0.57 2.84 -15.96
C THR A 88 -0.21 2.10 -14.68
N LYS A 89 0.98 2.37 -14.13
CA LYS A 89 1.42 1.82 -12.85
C LYS A 89 1.48 2.93 -11.82
N ILE A 90 1.04 2.65 -10.61
CA ILE A 90 1.04 3.63 -9.53
C ILE A 90 2.46 4.17 -9.24
N SER A 91 3.48 3.32 -9.36
CA SER A 91 4.87 3.72 -9.10
C SER A 91 5.37 4.78 -10.09
N GLU A 92 4.72 4.94 -11.24
CA GLU A 92 5.07 5.93 -12.24
C GLU A 92 4.18 7.18 -12.20
N SER A 93 3.22 7.22 -11.28
CA SER A 93 2.31 8.36 -11.15
C SER A 93 2.95 9.50 -10.35
N ASN A 94 2.46 10.71 -10.56
CA ASN A 94 2.95 11.92 -9.91
C ASN A 94 1.81 12.64 -9.18
N GLY A 95 2.20 13.43 -8.17
CA GLY A 95 1.28 14.23 -7.39
C GLY A 95 1.83 14.46 -6.00
N THR A 96 1.29 15.44 -5.29
CA THR A 96 1.76 15.78 -3.95
C THR A 96 1.51 14.64 -2.96
N ALA A 97 0.44 13.86 -3.13
CA ALA A 97 0.17 12.72 -2.26
C ALA A 97 1.28 11.68 -2.33
N PHE A 98 1.80 11.41 -3.55
CA PHE A 98 2.88 10.43 -3.74
C PHE A 98 4.18 10.92 -3.09
N SER A 99 4.52 12.19 -3.27
CA SER A 99 5.70 12.78 -2.65
C SER A 99 5.63 12.73 -1.13
N ARG A 100 4.47 13.09 -0.58
CA ARG A 100 4.28 13.11 0.88
C ARG A 100 4.34 11.73 1.50
N SER A 101 3.83 10.70 0.82
CA SER A 101 3.89 9.34 1.35
C SER A 101 5.30 8.76 1.32
N GLY A 102 6.14 9.22 0.37
CA GLY A 102 7.51 8.76 0.24
C GLY A 102 8.51 9.41 1.20
N GLU A 103 8.08 10.43 1.91
CA GLU A 103 8.96 11.16 2.85
C GLU A 103 9.21 10.37 4.14
#